data_344ae48111006a56ec6493259fe5d964
#
_entry.id   344ae48111006a56ec6493259fe5d964
#
_cell.length_a   1.000
_cell.length_b   1.000
_cell.length_c   1.000
_cell.angle_alpha   90.00
_cell.angle_beta   90.00
_cell.angle_gamma   90.00
#
_symmetry.space_group_name_H-M   'P 1'
#
loop_
_entity.id
_entity.type
_entity.pdbx_description
1 polymer ?
#
loop_
_entity_poly.entity_id
_entity_poly.type
_entity_poly.pdbx_seq_one_letter_code
_entity_poly.pdbx_strand_id
1 'polypeptide(L)'
;MSAGRGMNFELKPATLRERRSVPRRWRRAFYAVAVAMLLLSTGNIAQAQSLRQGIAAFNRQDYIRASQVFIPLAERGDASAQAYLGFMFETGRGVPQNYTEAAMWYRRAAEQGDSLAQYSLGLLYDHGQGVPRDIVEANKWLNLSTAGAPRKAREARARIRDAVTTKMTRGEIARARLRAQEWAPVRER
;
A
#
# COMPACT_ATOMS: atom_id res chain seq x y z
N MET A 1 -79.56 -21.21 36.55
CA MET A 1 -79.31 -19.77 36.72
C MET A 1 -77.82 -19.52 36.72
N SER A 2 -77.42 -18.71 35.92
CA SER A 2 -76.22 -17.86 35.87
C SER A 2 -75.50 -17.89 34.54
N ALA A 3 -75.55 -16.74 33.89
CA ALA A 3 -75.04 -16.44 32.59
C ALA A 3 -73.54 -16.28 32.57
N GLY A 4 -72.84 -17.02 31.68
CA GLY A 4 -71.46 -16.78 31.33
C GLY A 4 -71.36 -15.76 30.18
N ARG A 5 -70.86 -14.54 30.43
CA ARG A 5 -70.57 -13.54 29.45
C ARG A 5 -69.34 -13.96 28.62
N GLY A 6 -69.58 -14.26 27.35
CA GLY A 6 -68.47 -14.38 26.37
C GLY A 6 -67.84 -13.03 26.10
N MET A 7 -66.58 -12.87 26.40
CA MET A 7 -65.75 -11.76 25.92
C MET A 7 -65.26 -12.08 24.50
N ASN A 8 -65.88 -11.45 23.49
CA ASN A 8 -65.39 -11.45 22.14
C ASN A 8 -64.12 -10.54 22.08
N PHE A 9 -62.96 -11.14 21.97
CA PHE A 9 -61.75 -10.43 21.64
C PHE A 9 -61.73 -10.23 20.12
N GLU A 10 -62.20 -9.06 19.66
CA GLU A 10 -61.97 -8.61 18.30
C GLU A 10 -60.48 -8.27 18.13
N LEU A 11 -59.74 -9.17 17.49
CA LEU A 11 -58.39 -8.88 17.01
C LEU A 11 -58.52 -7.90 15.84
N LYS A 12 -58.27 -6.61 16.11
CA LYS A 12 -58.10 -5.61 15.05
C LYS A 12 -56.90 -6.04 14.18
N PRO A 13 -57.04 -6.13 12.83
CA PRO A 13 -55.93 -6.40 11.96
C PRO A 13 -54.89 -5.27 12.10
N ALA A 14 -53.62 -5.66 12.37
CA ALA A 14 -52.50 -4.74 12.42
C ALA A 14 -52.47 -3.93 11.11
N THR A 15 -52.66 -2.65 11.21
CA THR A 15 -52.59 -1.70 10.10
C THR A 15 -51.21 -1.87 9.42
N LEU A 16 -51.23 -2.18 8.13
CA LEU A 16 -50.08 -2.21 7.24
C LEU A 16 -49.25 -0.94 7.47
N ARG A 17 -48.07 -1.14 8.05
CA ARG A 17 -47.07 -0.11 8.31
C ARG A 17 -46.86 0.69 7.03
N GLU A 18 -47.33 1.93 6.99
CA GLU A 18 -47.06 2.87 5.92
C GLU A 18 -45.60 2.82 5.52
N ARG A 19 -45.32 2.30 4.33
CA ARG A 19 -44.00 2.42 3.71
C ARG A 19 -43.80 3.90 3.45
N ARG A 20 -43.14 4.62 4.39
CA ARG A 20 -42.74 6.00 4.17
C ARG A 20 -41.90 6.04 2.88
N SER A 21 -42.52 6.53 1.83
CA SER A 21 -41.87 6.75 0.54
C SER A 21 -40.71 7.73 0.75
N VAL A 22 -39.51 7.28 0.52
CA VAL A 22 -38.31 8.13 0.61
C VAL A 22 -38.48 9.32 -0.32
N PRO A 23 -38.38 10.57 0.17
CA PRO A 23 -38.56 11.76 -0.65
C PRO A 23 -37.72 11.73 -1.92
N ARG A 24 -38.28 12.20 -3.06
CA ARG A 24 -37.56 12.17 -4.37
C ARG A 24 -36.16 12.80 -4.33
N ARG A 25 -35.95 13.83 -3.49
CA ARG A 25 -34.63 14.45 -3.25
C ARG A 25 -33.60 13.50 -2.64
N TRP A 26 -34.02 12.64 -1.71
CA TRP A 26 -33.13 11.64 -1.08
C TRP A 26 -32.79 10.50 -2.05
N ARG A 27 -33.74 10.11 -2.90
CA ARG A 27 -33.45 9.10 -3.95
C ARG A 27 -32.38 9.58 -4.92
N ARG A 28 -32.44 10.86 -5.35
CA ARG A 28 -31.39 11.45 -6.20
C ARG A 28 -30.02 11.48 -5.50
N ALA A 29 -29.99 11.84 -4.22
CA ALA A 29 -28.75 11.81 -3.42
C ALA A 29 -28.19 10.39 -3.28
N PHE A 30 -29.04 9.40 -2.99
CA PHE A 30 -28.62 7.99 -2.94
C PHE A 30 -28.09 7.48 -4.28
N TYR A 31 -28.73 7.82 -5.40
CA TYR A 31 -28.25 7.45 -6.73
C TYR A 31 -26.90 8.12 -7.03
N ALA A 32 -26.72 9.40 -6.71
CA ALA A 32 -25.46 10.10 -6.92
C ALA A 32 -24.31 9.48 -6.10
N VAL A 33 -24.56 9.16 -4.83
CA VAL A 33 -23.58 8.48 -3.97
C VAL A 33 -23.29 7.06 -4.46
N ALA A 34 -24.31 6.31 -4.88
CA ALA A 34 -24.13 4.96 -5.41
C ALA A 34 -23.33 4.96 -6.72
N VAL A 35 -23.60 5.92 -7.62
CA VAL A 35 -22.84 6.09 -8.87
C VAL A 35 -21.41 6.51 -8.58
N ALA A 36 -21.18 7.44 -7.64
CA ALA A 36 -19.83 7.84 -7.23
C ALA A 36 -19.06 6.66 -6.63
N MET A 37 -19.68 5.86 -5.77
CA MET A 37 -19.09 4.63 -5.21
C MET A 37 -18.76 3.61 -6.30
N LEU A 38 -19.63 3.45 -7.29
CA LEU A 38 -19.42 2.55 -8.43
C LEU A 38 -18.23 3.01 -9.29
N LEU A 39 -18.13 4.31 -9.58
CA LEU A 39 -17.01 4.87 -10.34
C LEU A 39 -15.67 4.75 -9.61
N LEU A 40 -15.66 4.95 -8.29
CA LEU A 40 -14.45 4.74 -7.46
C LEU A 40 -14.03 3.26 -7.43
N SER A 41 -14.99 2.34 -7.38
CA SER A 41 -14.68 0.90 -7.38
C SER A 41 -14.13 0.41 -8.73
N THR A 42 -14.66 0.92 -9.86
CA THR A 42 -14.15 0.56 -11.20
C THR A 42 -12.74 1.08 -11.44
N GLY A 43 -12.40 2.27 -10.95
CA GLY A 43 -11.05 2.82 -11.05
C GLY A 43 -10.00 1.95 -10.34
N ASN A 44 -10.30 1.51 -9.11
CA ASN A 44 -9.42 0.64 -8.34
C ASN A 44 -9.24 -0.76 -8.99
N ILE A 45 -10.30 -1.32 -9.58
CA ILE A 45 -10.22 -2.61 -10.28
C ILE A 45 -9.34 -2.49 -11.53
N ALA A 46 -9.51 -1.44 -12.32
CA ALA A 46 -8.70 -1.21 -13.52
C ALA A 46 -7.22 -1.01 -13.18
N GLN A 47 -6.91 -0.27 -12.12
CA GLN A 47 -5.53 -0.07 -11.65
C GLN A 47 -4.91 -1.39 -11.18
N ALA A 48 -5.62 -2.20 -10.40
CA ALA A 48 -5.16 -3.51 -9.95
C ALA A 48 -4.91 -4.48 -11.13
N GLN A 49 -5.75 -4.43 -12.17
CA GLN A 49 -5.55 -5.24 -13.39
C GLN A 49 -4.31 -4.79 -14.15
N SER A 50 -4.08 -3.47 -14.26
CA SER A 50 -2.89 -2.91 -14.91
C SER A 50 -1.62 -3.31 -14.17
N LEU A 51 -1.58 -3.21 -12.84
CA LEU A 51 -0.45 -3.65 -12.02
C LEU A 51 -0.14 -5.14 -12.24
N ARG A 52 -1.16 -6.01 -12.24
CA ARG A 52 -0.98 -7.45 -12.52
C ARG A 52 -0.39 -7.71 -13.90
N GLN A 53 -0.78 -6.92 -14.92
CA GLN A 53 -0.22 -7.03 -16.27
C GLN A 53 1.26 -6.63 -16.28
N GLY A 54 1.64 -5.55 -15.57
CA GLY A 54 3.03 -5.14 -15.40
C GLY A 54 3.87 -6.23 -14.74
N ILE A 55 3.39 -6.79 -13.63
CA ILE A 55 4.06 -7.91 -12.92
C ILE A 55 4.19 -9.13 -13.82
N ALA A 56 3.16 -9.47 -14.59
CA ALA A 56 3.22 -10.60 -15.52
C ALA A 56 4.23 -10.38 -16.66
N ALA A 57 4.35 -9.15 -17.18
CA ALA A 57 5.38 -8.80 -18.15
C ALA A 57 6.78 -8.88 -17.53
N PHE A 58 6.96 -8.34 -16.33
CA PHE A 58 8.21 -8.38 -15.57
C PHE A 58 8.68 -9.83 -15.33
N ASN A 59 7.79 -10.71 -14.89
CA ASN A 59 8.10 -12.12 -14.62
C ASN A 59 8.46 -12.90 -15.90
N ARG A 60 7.96 -12.46 -17.06
CA ARG A 60 8.34 -12.98 -18.37
C ARG A 60 9.61 -12.33 -18.96
N GLN A 61 10.26 -11.44 -18.19
CA GLN A 61 11.42 -10.65 -18.59
C GLN A 61 11.15 -9.65 -19.74
N ASP A 62 9.89 -9.39 -20.05
CA ASP A 62 9.47 -8.33 -20.96
C ASP A 62 9.52 -6.98 -20.22
N TYR A 63 10.75 -6.53 -19.94
CA TYR A 63 10.98 -5.36 -19.10
C TYR A 63 10.55 -4.05 -19.79
N ILE A 64 10.59 -3.98 -21.12
CA ILE A 64 10.10 -2.82 -21.85
C ILE A 64 8.60 -2.65 -21.63
N ARG A 65 7.84 -3.72 -21.81
CA ARG A 65 6.39 -3.69 -21.55
C ARG A 65 6.06 -3.47 -20.07
N ALA A 66 6.86 -4.04 -19.17
CA ALA A 66 6.71 -3.81 -17.73
C ALA A 66 6.89 -2.34 -17.38
N SER A 67 7.94 -1.66 -17.89
CA SER A 67 8.16 -0.24 -17.65
C SER A 67 7.02 0.65 -18.16
N GLN A 68 6.49 0.37 -19.36
CA GLN A 68 5.35 1.09 -19.92
C GLN A 68 4.09 1.03 -19.04
N VAL A 69 3.95 -0.07 -18.28
CA VAL A 69 2.83 -0.23 -17.34
C VAL A 69 3.16 0.39 -15.98
N PHE A 70 4.37 0.18 -15.45
CA PHE A 70 4.73 0.65 -14.10
C PHE A 70 4.90 2.16 -14.03
N ILE A 71 5.45 2.82 -15.06
CA ILE A 71 5.66 4.28 -15.05
C ILE A 71 4.36 5.04 -14.71
N PRO A 72 3.26 4.91 -15.48
CA PRO A 72 2.05 5.66 -15.18
C PRO A 72 1.38 5.26 -13.85
N LEU A 73 1.58 4.03 -13.36
CA LEU A 73 1.08 3.61 -12.05
C LEU A 73 1.91 4.20 -10.91
N ALA A 74 3.24 4.22 -11.05
CA ALA A 74 4.17 4.79 -10.07
C ALA A 74 3.97 6.32 -9.93
N GLU A 75 3.75 7.02 -11.04
CA GLU A 75 3.43 8.44 -11.07
C GLU A 75 2.13 8.76 -10.32
N ARG A 76 1.14 7.87 -10.38
CA ARG A 76 -0.13 7.96 -9.63
C ARG A 76 -0.02 7.53 -8.17
N GLY A 77 1.17 7.21 -7.69
CA GLY A 77 1.39 6.87 -6.29
C GLY A 77 1.24 5.37 -5.94
N ASP A 78 1.14 4.45 -6.91
CA ASP A 78 1.09 3.02 -6.60
C ASP A 78 2.44 2.54 -6.04
N ALA A 79 2.49 2.20 -4.75
CA ALA A 79 3.71 1.83 -4.04
C ALA A 79 4.39 0.59 -4.65
N SER A 80 3.61 -0.39 -5.12
CA SER A 80 4.18 -1.59 -5.74
C SER A 80 4.81 -1.27 -7.09
N ALA A 81 4.16 -0.45 -7.92
CA ALA A 81 4.73 -0.01 -9.19
C ALA A 81 5.99 0.82 -8.99
N GLN A 82 6.01 1.71 -7.97
CA GLN A 82 7.21 2.47 -7.58
C GLN A 82 8.36 1.55 -7.17
N ALA A 83 8.09 0.49 -6.37
CA ALA A 83 9.11 -0.48 -5.99
C ALA A 83 9.68 -1.24 -7.19
N TYR A 84 8.82 -1.70 -8.12
CA TYR A 84 9.26 -2.33 -9.36
C TYR A 84 10.07 -1.38 -10.24
N LEU A 85 9.62 -0.13 -10.39
CA LEU A 85 10.32 0.87 -11.19
C LEU A 85 11.68 1.22 -10.57
N GLY A 86 11.78 1.33 -9.24
CA GLY A 86 13.05 1.47 -8.52
C GLY A 86 14.01 0.33 -8.85
N PHE A 87 13.54 -0.92 -8.81
CA PHE A 87 14.35 -2.08 -9.20
C PHE A 87 14.80 -2.06 -10.66
N MET A 88 13.94 -1.61 -11.56
CA MET A 88 14.26 -1.51 -12.99
C MET A 88 15.36 -0.47 -13.23
N PHE A 89 15.30 0.70 -12.58
CA PHE A 89 16.36 1.69 -12.62
C PHE A 89 17.66 1.23 -11.95
N GLU A 90 17.57 0.49 -10.83
CA GLU A 90 18.75 -0.07 -10.15
C GLU A 90 19.50 -1.08 -11.03
N THR A 91 18.76 -1.88 -11.78
CA THR A 91 19.34 -2.99 -12.56
C THR A 91 19.52 -2.69 -14.06
N GLY A 92 18.98 -1.58 -14.55
CA GLY A 92 19.00 -1.24 -15.98
C GLY A 92 18.07 -2.11 -16.83
N ARG A 93 17.01 -2.68 -16.24
CA ARG A 93 16.07 -3.58 -16.95
C ARG A 93 14.89 -2.80 -17.51
N GLY A 94 14.80 -2.70 -18.84
CA GLY A 94 13.73 -2.01 -19.55
C GLY A 94 13.80 -0.47 -19.48
N VAL A 95 14.75 0.06 -18.69
CA VAL A 95 15.11 1.47 -18.57
C VAL A 95 16.62 1.57 -18.42
N PRO A 96 17.29 2.69 -18.80
CA PRO A 96 18.70 2.89 -18.51
C PRO A 96 18.98 2.84 -17.00
N GLN A 97 20.09 2.20 -16.59
CA GLN A 97 20.48 2.13 -15.18
C GLN A 97 20.72 3.54 -14.60
N ASN A 98 20.07 3.82 -13.48
CA ASN A 98 20.24 5.09 -12.77
C ASN A 98 19.92 4.91 -11.28
N TYR A 99 20.94 4.88 -10.43
CA TYR A 99 20.78 4.71 -8.98
C TYR A 99 20.06 5.89 -8.32
N THR A 100 20.18 7.10 -8.85
CA THR A 100 19.46 8.27 -8.30
C THR A 100 17.95 8.14 -8.52
N GLU A 101 17.54 7.75 -9.74
CA GLU A 101 16.14 7.44 -10.03
C GLU A 101 15.65 6.25 -9.18
N ALA A 102 16.47 5.19 -9.08
CA ALA A 102 16.13 4.03 -8.25
C ALA A 102 15.86 4.44 -6.80
N ALA A 103 16.76 5.24 -6.21
CA ALA A 103 16.60 5.73 -4.83
C ALA A 103 15.36 6.60 -4.66
N MET A 104 15.03 7.43 -5.63
CA MET A 104 13.83 8.28 -5.63
C MET A 104 12.56 7.42 -5.61
N TRP A 105 12.45 6.45 -6.52
CA TRP A 105 11.29 5.58 -6.60
C TRP A 105 11.16 4.66 -5.40
N TYR A 106 12.26 4.08 -4.93
CA TYR A 106 12.25 3.28 -3.71
C TYR A 106 11.86 4.10 -2.49
N ARG A 107 12.29 5.36 -2.37
CA ARG A 107 11.90 6.23 -1.27
C ARG A 107 10.39 6.46 -1.24
N ARG A 108 9.79 6.80 -2.38
CA ARG A 108 8.34 6.98 -2.48
C ARG A 108 7.57 5.72 -2.05
N ALA A 109 7.98 4.54 -2.51
CA ALA A 109 7.37 3.28 -2.10
C ALA A 109 7.63 2.94 -0.63
N ALA A 110 8.85 3.19 -0.13
CA ALA A 110 9.26 2.92 1.26
C ALA A 110 8.49 3.79 2.26
N GLU A 111 8.24 5.05 1.92
CA GLU A 111 7.44 5.97 2.71
C GLU A 111 5.97 5.54 2.80
N GLN A 112 5.46 4.81 1.81
CA GLN A 112 4.14 4.19 1.84
C GLN A 112 4.12 2.84 2.57
N GLY A 113 5.27 2.33 3.02
CA GLY A 113 5.38 1.09 3.79
C GLY A 113 5.69 -0.15 2.95
N ASP A 114 6.06 0.00 1.66
CA ASP A 114 6.51 -1.15 0.87
C ASP A 114 7.82 -1.70 1.45
N SER A 115 7.76 -2.92 1.98
CA SER A 115 8.86 -3.52 2.72
C SER A 115 10.04 -3.93 1.84
N LEU A 116 9.82 -4.17 0.54
CA LEU A 116 10.90 -4.46 -0.41
C LEU A 116 11.64 -3.17 -0.77
N ALA A 117 10.91 -2.10 -1.04
CA ALA A 117 11.48 -0.78 -1.29
C ALA A 117 12.26 -0.26 -0.08
N GLN A 118 11.75 -0.44 1.15
CA GLN A 118 12.49 -0.14 2.38
C GLN A 118 13.82 -0.89 2.45
N TYR A 119 13.83 -2.18 2.09
CA TYR A 119 15.04 -2.98 2.04
C TYR A 119 16.06 -2.45 1.03
N SER A 120 15.61 -2.24 -0.21
CA SER A 120 16.48 -1.75 -1.29
C SER A 120 17.01 -0.34 -0.99
N LEU A 121 16.17 0.56 -0.51
CA LEU A 121 16.60 1.90 -0.10
C LEU A 121 17.64 1.86 1.02
N GLY A 122 17.47 0.96 1.99
CA GLY A 122 18.46 0.73 3.05
C GLY A 122 19.83 0.30 2.51
N LEU A 123 19.85 -0.57 1.49
CA LEU A 123 21.08 -0.97 0.82
C LEU A 123 21.72 0.18 0.04
N LEU A 124 20.94 0.98 -0.67
CA LEU A 124 21.44 2.14 -1.40
C LEU A 124 22.11 3.14 -0.45
N TYR A 125 21.56 3.36 0.75
CA TYR A 125 22.20 4.19 1.78
C TYR A 125 23.47 3.59 2.38
N ASP A 126 23.55 2.25 2.61
CA ASP A 126 24.78 1.60 3.09
C ASP A 126 25.92 1.70 2.07
N HIS A 127 25.58 1.60 0.77
CA HIS A 127 26.56 1.64 -0.31
C HIS A 127 26.87 3.06 -0.83
N GLY A 128 25.99 4.04 -0.57
CA GLY A 128 26.09 5.38 -1.16
C GLY A 128 25.76 5.39 -2.65
N GLN A 129 24.85 4.53 -3.10
CA GLN A 129 24.43 4.42 -4.49
C GLN A 129 23.19 5.27 -4.76
N GLY A 130 23.31 6.29 -5.62
CA GLY A 130 22.24 7.22 -5.94
C GLY A 130 21.81 8.17 -4.81
N VAL A 131 22.35 7.95 -3.61
CA VAL A 131 22.18 8.78 -2.40
C VAL A 131 23.53 8.87 -1.66
N PRO A 132 23.79 9.95 -0.90
CA PRO A 132 24.94 10.00 -0.01
C PRO A 132 24.87 8.85 0.99
N ARG A 133 26.03 8.22 1.26
CA ARG A 133 26.10 7.14 2.23
C ARG A 133 25.70 7.63 3.63
N ASP A 134 24.68 6.98 4.21
CA ASP A 134 24.22 7.24 5.58
C ASP A 134 23.84 5.93 6.26
N ILE A 135 24.70 5.48 7.17
CA ILE A 135 24.52 4.19 7.88
C ILE A 135 23.32 4.24 8.86
N VAL A 136 22.95 5.42 9.36
CA VAL A 136 21.79 5.60 10.24
C VAL A 136 20.49 5.44 9.44
N GLU A 137 20.38 6.10 8.27
CA GLU A 137 19.25 5.90 7.37
C GLU A 137 19.21 4.45 6.83
N ALA A 138 20.35 3.87 6.46
CA ALA A 138 20.43 2.47 6.05
C ALA A 138 19.82 1.54 7.11
N ASN A 139 20.24 1.65 8.36
CA ASN A 139 19.76 0.80 9.43
C ASN A 139 18.28 1.07 9.77
N LYS A 140 17.82 2.33 9.75
CA LYS A 140 16.40 2.68 9.90
C LYS A 140 15.54 1.93 8.89
N TRP A 141 15.85 2.05 7.60
CA TRP A 141 15.06 1.43 6.53
C TRP A 141 15.13 -0.10 6.57
N LEU A 142 16.28 -0.69 6.92
CA LEU A 142 16.42 -2.13 7.12
C LEU A 142 15.64 -2.64 8.33
N ASN A 143 15.55 -1.89 9.42
CA ASN A 143 14.67 -2.22 10.56
C ASN A 143 13.20 -2.26 10.15
N LEU A 144 12.71 -1.22 9.49
CA LEU A 144 11.33 -1.14 8.99
C LEU A 144 11.02 -2.28 8.02
N SER A 145 11.92 -2.51 7.06
CA SER A 145 11.80 -3.59 6.09
C SER A 145 11.71 -4.97 6.76
N THR A 146 12.48 -5.21 7.81
CA THR A 146 12.47 -6.49 8.55
C THR A 146 11.15 -6.69 9.30
N ALA A 147 10.62 -5.62 9.90
CA ALA A 147 9.32 -5.66 10.59
C ALA A 147 8.17 -5.94 9.62
N GLY A 148 8.16 -5.29 8.45
CA GLY A 148 7.16 -5.47 7.40
C GLY A 148 7.37 -6.69 6.48
N ALA A 149 8.47 -7.45 6.66
CA ALA A 149 8.80 -8.55 5.76
C ALA A 149 7.86 -9.75 5.89
N PRO A 150 7.51 -10.42 4.78
CA PRO A 150 6.92 -11.74 4.81
C PRO A 150 7.81 -12.73 5.59
N ARG A 151 7.20 -13.71 6.28
CA ARG A 151 7.91 -14.66 7.16
C ARG A 151 9.14 -15.28 6.48
N LYS A 152 9.04 -15.68 5.21
CA LYS A 152 10.14 -16.30 4.46
C LYS A 152 11.34 -15.37 4.23
N ALA A 153 11.14 -14.06 4.14
CA ALA A 153 12.19 -13.08 3.87
C ALA A 153 12.77 -12.45 5.15
N ARG A 154 12.09 -12.58 6.29
CA ARG A 154 12.43 -11.87 7.52
C ARG A 154 13.83 -12.19 8.04
N GLU A 155 14.20 -13.47 8.06
CA GLU A 155 15.52 -13.88 8.54
C GLU A 155 16.66 -13.37 7.65
N ALA A 156 16.49 -13.46 6.31
CA ALA A 156 17.48 -12.95 5.38
C ALA A 156 17.68 -11.43 5.54
N ARG A 157 16.58 -10.68 5.66
CA ARG A 157 16.65 -9.23 5.88
C ARG A 157 17.24 -8.88 7.25
N ALA A 158 16.94 -9.66 8.30
CA ALA A 158 17.53 -9.47 9.61
C ALA A 158 19.05 -9.65 9.58
N ARG A 159 19.56 -10.66 8.89
CA ARG A 159 21.01 -10.86 8.73
C ARG A 159 21.70 -9.67 8.07
N ILE A 160 21.10 -9.10 7.02
CA ILE A 160 21.64 -7.91 6.34
C ILE A 160 21.61 -6.69 7.27
N ARG A 161 20.48 -6.44 7.94
CA ARG A 161 20.37 -5.37 8.95
C ARG A 161 21.42 -5.53 10.04
N ASP A 162 21.63 -6.73 10.55
CA ASP A 162 22.58 -7.01 11.61
C ASP A 162 24.03 -6.80 11.13
N ALA A 163 24.34 -7.19 9.88
CA ALA A 163 25.64 -6.91 9.26
C ALA A 163 25.90 -5.39 9.13
N VAL A 164 24.89 -4.59 8.80
CA VAL A 164 25.01 -3.12 8.81
C VAL A 164 25.21 -2.62 10.23
N THR A 165 24.45 -3.16 11.20
CA THR A 165 24.53 -2.76 12.61
C THR A 165 25.92 -2.98 13.21
N THR A 166 26.67 -4.02 12.79
CA THR A 166 28.04 -4.27 13.27
C THR A 166 29.05 -3.16 12.91
N LYS A 167 28.73 -2.37 11.88
CA LYS A 167 29.56 -1.23 11.42
C LYS A 167 29.24 0.07 12.19
N MET A 168 28.25 0.07 13.09
CA MET A 168 27.69 1.27 13.73
C MET A 168 28.15 1.42 15.17
N THR A 169 28.27 2.67 15.59
CA THR A 169 28.42 3.03 17.01
C THR A 169 27.11 2.87 17.76
N ARG A 170 27.16 2.75 19.11
CA ARG A 170 25.94 2.69 19.94
C ARG A 170 25.01 3.87 19.73
N GLY A 171 25.57 5.08 19.55
CA GLY A 171 24.79 6.29 19.31
C GLY A 171 24.09 6.28 17.95
N GLU A 172 24.70 5.77 16.91
CA GLU A 172 24.10 5.60 15.57
C GLU A 172 22.95 4.59 15.61
N ILE A 173 23.14 3.46 16.28
CA ILE A 173 22.11 2.43 16.46
C ILE A 173 20.89 3.03 17.19
N ALA A 174 21.12 3.80 18.26
CA ALA A 174 20.05 4.46 19.00
C ALA A 174 19.27 5.44 18.11
N ARG A 175 19.98 6.29 17.32
CA ARG A 175 19.34 7.20 16.36
C ARG A 175 18.53 6.48 15.29
N ALA A 176 19.08 5.42 14.71
CA ALA A 176 18.39 4.64 13.68
C ALA A 176 17.10 4.01 14.21
N ARG A 177 17.15 3.44 15.43
CA ARG A 177 15.98 2.87 16.10
C ARG A 177 14.92 3.91 16.40
N LEU A 178 15.32 5.07 16.91
CA LEU A 178 14.40 6.18 17.20
C LEU A 178 13.68 6.62 15.90
N ARG A 179 14.44 6.90 14.83
CA ARG A 179 13.87 7.27 13.53
C ARG A 179 12.92 6.20 12.96
N ALA A 180 13.20 4.90 13.21
CA ALA A 180 12.31 3.83 12.79
C ALA A 180 11.02 3.75 13.63
N GLN A 181 11.10 4.06 14.93
CA GLN A 181 9.94 4.08 15.82
C GLN A 181 9.01 5.28 15.56
N GLU A 182 9.59 6.43 15.21
CA GLU A 182 8.85 7.66 14.88
C GLU A 182 8.26 7.63 13.47
N TRP A 183 8.69 6.68 12.64
CA TRP A 183 8.23 6.60 11.26
C TRP A 183 6.78 6.09 11.18
N ALA A 184 5.98 6.76 10.38
CA ALA A 184 4.63 6.33 10.01
C ALA A 184 4.47 6.37 8.48
N PRO A 185 3.75 5.41 7.87
CA PRO A 185 3.56 5.40 6.43
C PRO A 185 2.72 6.60 5.96
N VAL A 186 3.15 7.22 4.88
CA VAL A 186 2.45 8.32 4.21
C VAL A 186 1.90 7.79 2.89
N ARG A 187 0.58 7.90 2.67
CA ARG A 187 -0.02 7.53 1.38
C ARG A 187 0.10 8.71 0.41
N GLU A 188 0.64 8.46 -0.78
CA GLU A 188 0.54 9.40 -1.90
C GLU A 188 -0.93 9.46 -2.39
N ARG A 189 -1.38 10.66 -2.73
CA ARG A 189 -2.74 10.91 -3.24
C ARG A 189 -2.73 11.06 -4.75
#